data_de6358a80986eb54bc5819e23ebff770
#
_entry.id   de6358a80986eb54bc5819e23ebff770
#
_cell.length_a   1.000
_cell.length_b   1.000
_cell.length_c   1.000
_cell.angle_alpha   90.00
_cell.angle_beta   90.00
_cell.angle_gamma   90.00
#
_symmetry.space_group_name_H-M   'P 1'
#
loop_
_entity.id
_entity.type
_entity.pdbx_description
1 polymer ?
#
loop_
_entity_poly.entity_id
_entity_poly.type
_entity_poly.pdbx_seq_one_letter_code
_entity_poly.pdbx_strand_id
1 'polypeptide(L)'
;MGSKSDWLGTMEHCSNTLKQFGIKHEVRVISAHRTPKRLHKFLKDAEKNKIEVIIAAAGMSAHLAGVTASLTTLPVLGVPIESKLKGLDSLLSTVQMPSGIPVGTLAIGKAGAINAALLAVSILSVRYRDVLNKLRKYRSNFEKKVPKKPF
;
A
#
# COMPACT_ATOMS: atom_id res chain seq x y z
N MET A 1 -7.51 -1.36 4.74
CA MET A 1 -7.42 -2.83 4.75
C MET A 1 -8.78 -3.49 4.83
N GLY A 2 -8.93 -4.69 4.27
CA GLY A 2 -10.23 -5.39 4.17
C GLY A 2 -10.73 -6.01 5.47
N SER A 3 -9.83 -6.31 6.39
CA SER A 3 -10.11 -6.93 7.69
C SER A 3 -9.22 -6.34 8.78
N LYS A 4 -9.69 -6.45 10.04
CA LYS A 4 -8.86 -6.11 11.22
C LYS A 4 -7.67 -7.07 11.36
N SER A 5 -7.81 -8.32 10.93
CA SER A 5 -6.73 -9.32 10.93
C SER A 5 -5.53 -8.94 10.06
N ASP A 6 -5.72 -8.08 9.05
CA ASP A 6 -4.66 -7.65 8.15
C ASP A 6 -3.68 -6.66 8.82
N TRP A 7 -4.02 -6.19 10.02
CA TRP A 7 -3.23 -5.18 10.74
C TRP A 7 -1.97 -5.78 11.37
N LEU A 8 -2.17 -6.69 12.33
CA LEU A 8 -1.06 -7.27 13.08
C LEU A 8 -0.17 -8.14 12.19
N GLY A 9 1.11 -7.98 12.31
CA GLY A 9 2.11 -8.74 11.52
C GLY A 9 2.26 -8.30 10.07
N THR A 10 1.36 -7.47 9.53
CA THR A 10 1.45 -7.00 8.13
C THR A 10 1.30 -5.49 8.01
N MET A 11 0.10 -4.93 8.07
CA MET A 11 -0.12 -3.51 7.74
C MET A 11 0.39 -2.52 8.78
N GLU A 12 0.62 -2.94 10.01
CA GLU A 12 1.35 -2.15 10.99
C GLU A 12 2.76 -1.75 10.51
N HIS A 13 3.44 -2.62 9.75
CA HIS A 13 4.74 -2.32 9.15
C HIS A 13 4.65 -1.21 8.10
N CYS A 14 3.57 -1.17 7.31
CA CYS A 14 3.29 -0.06 6.40
C CYS A 14 3.16 1.26 7.17
N SER A 15 2.32 1.28 8.20
CA SER A 15 2.11 2.46 9.04
C SER A 15 3.41 2.92 9.72
N ASN A 16 4.19 2.00 10.27
CA ASN A 16 5.46 2.32 10.91
C ASN A 16 6.48 2.89 9.91
N THR A 17 6.52 2.35 8.69
CA THR A 17 7.37 2.89 7.62
C THR A 17 6.94 4.30 7.26
N LEU A 18 5.65 4.58 7.05
CA LEU A 18 5.16 5.93 6.78
C LEU A 18 5.51 6.92 7.90
N LYS A 19 5.36 6.50 9.18
CA LYS A 19 5.76 7.30 10.34
C LYS A 19 7.25 7.63 10.33
N GLN A 20 8.12 6.67 9.98
CA GLN A 20 9.56 6.87 9.87
C GLN A 20 9.92 8.00 8.90
N PHE A 21 9.16 8.15 7.81
CA PHE A 21 9.33 9.24 6.84
C PHE A 21 8.60 10.53 7.24
N GLY A 22 7.82 10.51 8.33
CA GLY A 22 7.01 11.65 8.77
C GLY A 22 5.77 11.89 7.89
N ILE A 23 5.30 10.85 7.20
CA ILE A 23 4.09 10.93 6.36
C ILE A 23 2.85 10.80 7.24
N LYS A 24 2.04 11.84 7.27
CA LYS A 24 0.71 11.79 7.90
C LYS A 24 -0.16 10.82 7.12
N HIS A 25 -0.81 9.91 7.83
CA HIS A 25 -1.66 8.91 7.20
C HIS A 25 -2.80 8.49 8.12
N GLU A 26 -3.83 7.94 7.53
CA GLU A 26 -5.01 7.44 8.19
C GLU A 26 -5.14 5.93 7.94
N VAL A 27 -5.56 5.19 8.96
CA VAL A 27 -5.78 3.75 8.87
C VAL A 27 -7.26 3.43 9.01
N ARG A 28 -7.81 2.68 8.06
CA ARG A 28 -9.22 2.26 8.06
C ARG A 28 -9.38 0.78 7.77
N VAL A 29 -10.40 0.19 8.38
CA VAL A 29 -10.89 -1.15 8.03
C VAL A 29 -12.15 -0.99 7.19
N ILE A 30 -12.06 -1.37 5.91
CA ILE A 30 -13.15 -1.24 4.94
C ILE A 30 -13.11 -2.47 4.04
N SER A 31 -14.18 -3.27 4.03
CA SER A 31 -14.31 -4.41 3.13
C SER A 31 -15.06 -3.98 1.86
N ALA A 32 -14.47 -4.20 0.70
CA ALA A 32 -15.14 -3.94 -0.58
C ALA A 32 -16.45 -4.74 -0.71
N HIS A 33 -16.45 -5.99 -0.23
CA HIS A 33 -17.62 -6.87 -0.32
C HIS A 33 -18.67 -6.60 0.76
N ARG A 34 -18.23 -6.40 2.01
CA ARG A 34 -19.16 -6.31 3.16
C ARG A 34 -19.61 -4.89 3.47
N THR A 35 -18.83 -3.89 3.06
CA THR A 35 -19.11 -2.47 3.36
C THR A 35 -18.88 -1.56 2.15
N PRO A 36 -19.47 -1.84 0.96
CA PRO A 36 -19.22 -1.08 -0.27
C PRO A 36 -19.60 0.40 -0.13
N LYS A 37 -20.71 0.72 0.53
CA LYS A 37 -21.12 2.11 0.77
C LYS A 37 -20.10 2.88 1.62
N ARG A 38 -19.45 2.21 2.58
CA ARG A 38 -18.38 2.82 3.39
C ARG A 38 -17.15 3.11 2.54
N LEU A 39 -16.81 2.22 1.60
CA LEU A 39 -15.69 2.44 0.66
C LEU A 39 -15.96 3.68 -0.21
N HIS A 40 -17.14 3.78 -0.82
CA HIS A 40 -17.51 4.96 -1.62
C HIS A 40 -17.44 6.27 -0.83
N LYS A 41 -17.98 6.28 0.39
CA LYS A 41 -17.89 7.47 1.26
C LYS A 41 -16.45 7.81 1.57
N PHE A 42 -15.64 6.83 1.95
CA PHE A 42 -14.23 7.02 2.27
C PHE A 42 -13.46 7.65 1.11
N LEU A 43 -13.66 7.17 -0.13
CA LEU A 43 -12.97 7.70 -1.31
C LEU A 43 -13.35 9.15 -1.63
N LYS A 44 -14.64 9.48 -1.53
CA LYS A 44 -15.10 10.89 -1.66
C LYS A 44 -14.48 11.80 -0.59
N ASP A 45 -14.39 11.31 0.65
CA ASP A 45 -13.80 12.07 1.75
C ASP A 45 -12.26 12.16 1.59
N ALA A 46 -11.59 11.14 1.04
CA ALA A 46 -10.15 11.14 0.77
C ALA A 46 -9.76 12.26 -0.20
N GLU A 47 -10.48 12.42 -1.31
CA GLU A 47 -10.24 13.50 -2.27
C GLU A 47 -10.41 14.88 -1.62
N LYS A 48 -11.50 15.09 -0.85
CA LYS A 48 -11.74 16.34 -0.12
C LYS A 48 -10.64 16.65 0.89
N ASN A 49 -10.12 15.63 1.55
CA ASN A 49 -9.06 15.74 2.56
C ASN A 49 -7.65 15.77 1.97
N LYS A 50 -7.53 15.91 0.63
CA LYS A 50 -6.25 16.03 -0.08
C LYS A 50 -5.32 14.83 0.14
N ILE A 51 -5.88 13.63 0.26
CA ILE A 51 -5.11 12.40 0.21
C ILE A 51 -4.51 12.25 -1.19
N GLU A 52 -3.25 11.88 -1.28
CA GLU A 52 -2.53 11.82 -2.55
C GLU A 52 -2.23 10.38 -2.99
N VAL A 53 -2.26 9.40 -2.08
CA VAL A 53 -2.01 7.98 -2.37
C VAL A 53 -2.87 7.11 -1.46
N ILE A 54 -3.42 6.03 -1.99
CA ILE A 54 -4.17 5.03 -1.23
C ILE A 54 -3.39 3.72 -1.23
N ILE A 55 -3.23 3.11 -0.05
CA ILE A 55 -2.67 1.76 0.10
C ILE A 55 -3.80 0.84 0.53
N ALA A 56 -4.13 -0.15 -0.30
CA ALA A 56 -5.23 -1.08 -0.10
C ALA A 56 -4.70 -2.51 0.10
N ALA A 57 -4.99 -3.11 1.26
CA ALA A 57 -4.55 -4.45 1.59
C ALA A 57 -5.73 -5.39 1.80
N ALA A 58 -5.67 -6.58 1.23
CA ALA A 58 -6.69 -7.62 1.39
C ALA A 58 -6.11 -9.01 1.13
N GLY A 59 -6.71 -10.01 1.77
CA GLY A 59 -6.42 -11.43 1.55
C GLY A 59 -7.52 -12.14 0.79
N MET A 60 -7.30 -13.40 0.45
CA MET A 60 -8.23 -14.26 -0.29
C MET A 60 -8.61 -13.60 -1.64
N SER A 61 -9.91 -13.48 -1.95
CA SER A 61 -10.43 -12.70 -3.09
C SER A 61 -10.20 -11.20 -2.83
N ALA A 62 -8.98 -10.75 -2.99
CA ALA A 62 -8.46 -9.43 -2.57
C ALA A 62 -8.91 -8.29 -3.50
N HIS A 63 -10.21 -8.14 -3.71
CA HIS A 63 -10.79 -7.17 -4.65
C HIS A 63 -10.72 -5.71 -4.18
N LEU A 64 -10.34 -5.46 -2.90
CA LEU A 64 -10.36 -4.11 -2.33
C LEU A 64 -9.54 -3.10 -3.15
N ALA A 65 -8.34 -3.48 -3.59
CA ALA A 65 -7.48 -2.57 -4.34
C ALA A 65 -8.07 -2.26 -5.72
N GLY A 66 -8.54 -3.26 -6.45
CA GLY A 66 -9.18 -3.09 -7.76
C GLY A 66 -10.45 -2.25 -7.69
N VAL A 67 -11.34 -2.54 -6.74
CA VAL A 67 -12.55 -1.74 -6.52
C VAL A 67 -12.20 -0.31 -6.12
N THR A 68 -11.18 -0.12 -5.27
CA THR A 68 -10.70 1.22 -4.94
C THR A 68 -10.21 1.97 -6.17
N ALA A 69 -9.37 1.35 -7.00
CA ALA A 69 -8.83 1.96 -8.21
C ALA A 69 -9.91 2.33 -9.24
N SER A 70 -11.01 1.58 -9.32
CA SER A 70 -12.13 1.91 -10.20
C SER A 70 -12.97 3.12 -9.74
N LEU A 71 -12.79 3.57 -8.51
CA LEU A 71 -13.63 4.60 -7.88
C LEU A 71 -12.87 5.91 -7.58
N THR A 72 -11.58 6.00 -7.89
CA THR A 72 -10.76 7.20 -7.67
C THR A 72 -9.67 7.32 -8.73
N THR A 73 -9.21 8.54 -8.97
CA THR A 73 -8.04 8.83 -9.82
C THR A 73 -6.73 8.88 -9.02
N LEU A 74 -6.79 8.72 -7.69
CA LEU A 74 -5.59 8.66 -6.86
C LEU A 74 -4.78 7.39 -7.15
N PRO A 75 -3.45 7.43 -7.06
CA PRO A 75 -2.63 6.23 -7.12
C PRO A 75 -3.05 5.21 -6.06
N VAL A 76 -3.35 3.97 -6.48
CA VAL A 76 -3.71 2.86 -5.59
C VAL A 76 -2.61 1.82 -5.58
N LEU A 77 -2.09 1.55 -4.39
CA LEU A 77 -1.06 0.53 -4.13
C LEU A 77 -1.70 -0.67 -3.44
N GLY A 78 -1.64 -1.82 -4.10
CA GLY A 78 -2.21 -3.06 -3.61
C GLY A 78 -1.21 -3.88 -2.79
N VAL A 79 -1.60 -4.34 -1.61
CA VAL A 79 -0.82 -5.25 -0.77
C VAL A 79 -1.60 -6.56 -0.62
N PRO A 80 -1.21 -7.62 -1.33
CA PRO A 80 -1.77 -8.94 -1.11
C PRO A 80 -1.45 -9.45 0.30
N ILE A 81 -2.47 -9.90 1.03
CA ILE A 81 -2.31 -10.47 2.36
C ILE A 81 -2.22 -11.99 2.25
N GLU A 82 -1.35 -12.58 3.03
CA GLU A 82 -1.19 -14.01 3.12
C GLU A 82 -2.48 -14.69 3.60
N SER A 83 -2.85 -15.78 2.95
CA SER A 83 -4.05 -16.57 3.19
C SER A 83 -3.75 -18.07 3.13
N LYS A 84 -4.77 -18.93 3.09
CA LYS A 84 -4.61 -20.39 2.99
C LYS A 84 -3.78 -20.85 1.78
N LEU A 85 -3.79 -20.11 0.67
CA LEU A 85 -2.97 -20.34 -0.51
C LEU A 85 -1.63 -19.56 -0.47
N LYS A 86 -1.12 -19.27 0.72
CA LYS A 86 0.13 -18.51 0.93
C LYS A 86 0.14 -17.14 0.23
N GLY A 87 -1.05 -16.56 0.02
CA GLY A 87 -1.23 -15.26 -0.61
C GLY A 87 -1.23 -15.25 -2.14
N LEU A 88 -1.12 -16.40 -2.82
CA LEU A 88 -1.16 -16.46 -4.29
C LEU A 88 -2.54 -16.04 -4.81
N ASP A 89 -3.60 -16.46 -4.15
CA ASP A 89 -4.97 -16.04 -4.42
C ASP A 89 -5.15 -14.51 -4.32
N SER A 90 -4.65 -13.91 -3.25
CA SER A 90 -4.72 -12.47 -3.05
C SER A 90 -3.81 -11.70 -4.03
N LEU A 91 -2.64 -12.23 -4.36
CA LEU A 91 -1.77 -11.65 -5.37
C LEU A 91 -2.45 -11.62 -6.75
N LEU A 92 -2.96 -12.74 -7.21
CA LEU A 92 -3.63 -12.83 -8.51
C LEU A 92 -4.88 -11.97 -8.57
N SER A 93 -5.67 -11.92 -7.49
CA SER A 93 -6.86 -11.06 -7.40
C SER A 93 -6.51 -9.55 -7.41
N THR A 94 -5.30 -9.18 -7.03
CA THR A 94 -4.87 -7.78 -6.96
C THR A 94 -4.14 -7.34 -8.23
N VAL A 95 -3.30 -8.21 -8.82
CA VAL A 95 -2.42 -7.84 -9.94
C VAL A 95 -3.11 -7.94 -11.29
N GLN A 96 -4.08 -8.86 -11.46
CA GLN A 96 -4.77 -9.11 -12.73
C GLN A 96 -5.88 -8.09 -13.00
N MET A 97 -5.48 -6.84 -13.15
CA MET A 97 -6.39 -5.75 -13.44
C MET A 97 -6.66 -5.61 -14.94
N PRO A 98 -7.90 -5.26 -15.35
CA PRO A 98 -8.21 -4.96 -16.73
C PRO A 98 -7.49 -3.70 -17.21
N SER A 99 -7.25 -3.62 -18.51
CA SER A 99 -6.72 -2.42 -19.14
C SER A 99 -7.55 -1.19 -18.80
N GLY A 100 -6.91 -0.09 -18.42
CA GLY A 100 -7.54 1.19 -18.08
C GLY A 100 -7.68 1.45 -16.55
N ILE A 101 -7.66 0.42 -15.71
CA ILE A 101 -7.77 0.57 -14.24
C ILE A 101 -6.56 -0.07 -13.56
N PRO A 102 -5.43 0.61 -13.47
CA PRO A 102 -4.22 0.04 -12.91
C PRO A 102 -4.21 0.01 -11.37
N VAL A 103 -3.58 -1.02 -10.81
CA VAL A 103 -3.20 -1.10 -9.38
C VAL A 103 -1.70 -1.37 -9.29
N GLY A 104 -0.96 -0.53 -8.56
CA GLY A 104 0.45 -0.76 -8.26
C GLY A 104 0.62 -1.88 -7.25
N THR A 105 0.61 -3.14 -7.69
CA THR A 105 0.62 -4.32 -6.81
C THR A 105 2.02 -4.60 -6.29
N LEU A 106 2.14 -4.74 -4.96
CA LEU A 106 3.39 -5.04 -4.25
C LEU A 106 3.49 -6.53 -3.87
N ALA A 107 4.56 -6.88 -3.16
CA ALA A 107 4.79 -8.24 -2.69
C ALA A 107 3.72 -8.69 -1.66
N ILE A 108 3.62 -9.99 -1.45
CA ILE A 108 2.71 -10.57 -0.45
C ILE A 108 3.20 -10.25 0.97
N GLY A 109 2.28 -9.92 1.86
CA GLY A 109 2.50 -9.83 3.30
C GLY A 109 3.39 -8.65 3.74
N LYS A 110 4.20 -8.87 4.75
CA LYS A 110 5.05 -7.84 5.41
C LYS A 110 5.94 -7.07 4.44
N ALA A 111 6.62 -7.77 3.52
CA ALA A 111 7.50 -7.12 2.54
C ALA A 111 6.70 -6.20 1.62
N GLY A 112 5.53 -6.64 1.17
CA GLY A 112 4.61 -5.82 0.38
C GLY A 112 4.12 -4.59 1.12
N ALA A 113 3.77 -4.72 2.39
CA ALA A 113 3.32 -3.61 3.24
C ALA A 113 4.40 -2.53 3.40
N ILE A 114 5.66 -2.92 3.65
CA ILE A 114 6.80 -2.01 3.72
C ILE A 114 7.03 -1.34 2.35
N ASN A 115 7.05 -2.12 1.28
CA ASN A 115 7.30 -1.61 -0.06
C ASN A 115 6.16 -0.71 -0.57
N ALA A 116 4.91 -0.96 -0.19
CA ALA A 116 3.80 -0.05 -0.48
C ALA A 116 4.00 1.32 0.17
N ALA A 117 4.43 1.35 1.43
CA ALA A 117 4.77 2.60 2.09
C ALA A 117 5.94 3.32 1.40
N LEU A 118 7.01 2.59 1.03
CA LEU A 118 8.16 3.16 0.34
C LEU A 118 7.81 3.67 -1.07
N LEU A 119 6.92 2.97 -1.79
CA LEU A 119 6.44 3.45 -3.10
C LEU A 119 5.56 4.68 -2.95
N ALA A 120 4.69 4.74 -1.93
CA ALA A 120 3.94 5.95 -1.60
C ALA A 120 4.89 7.12 -1.27
N VAL A 121 5.93 6.89 -0.47
CA VAL A 121 6.99 7.87 -0.19
C VAL A 121 7.68 8.32 -1.49
N SER A 122 7.96 7.41 -2.42
CA SER A 122 8.57 7.73 -3.71
C SER A 122 7.64 8.61 -4.57
N ILE A 123 6.35 8.30 -4.63
CA ILE A 123 5.34 9.11 -5.34
C ILE A 123 5.30 10.54 -4.75
N LEU A 124 5.19 10.64 -3.43
CA LEU A 124 5.15 11.93 -2.75
C LEU A 124 6.46 12.73 -2.90
N SER A 125 7.60 12.04 -3.01
CA SER A 125 8.92 12.67 -3.16
C SER A 125 9.09 13.43 -4.48
N VAL A 126 8.24 13.18 -5.47
CA VAL A 126 8.20 13.95 -6.74
C VAL A 126 7.81 15.40 -6.46
N ARG A 127 6.90 15.61 -5.52
CA ARG A 127 6.39 16.94 -5.15
C ARG A 127 7.08 17.54 -3.92
N TYR A 128 7.41 16.71 -2.91
CA TYR A 128 7.89 17.16 -1.61
C TYR A 128 9.39 16.91 -1.43
N ARG A 129 10.19 17.98 -1.47
CA ARG A 129 11.65 17.93 -1.43
C ARG A 129 12.22 17.34 -0.14
N ASP A 130 11.58 17.59 1.00
CA ASP A 130 11.97 17.04 2.30
C ASP A 130 11.78 15.51 2.32
N VAL A 131 10.69 15.01 1.73
CA VAL A 131 10.44 13.57 1.57
C VAL A 131 11.49 12.94 0.68
N LEU A 132 11.86 13.59 -0.44
CA LEU A 132 12.93 13.13 -1.33
C LEU A 132 14.27 13.00 -0.59
N ASN A 133 14.64 13.98 0.22
CA ASN A 133 15.89 13.95 0.97
C ASN A 133 15.93 12.79 1.99
N LYS A 134 14.82 12.57 2.70
CA LYS A 134 14.68 11.42 3.61
C LYS A 134 14.79 10.08 2.86
N LEU A 135 14.15 9.97 1.68
CA LEU A 135 14.20 8.75 0.87
C LEU A 135 15.63 8.46 0.35
N ARG A 136 16.34 9.47 -0.10
CA ARG A 136 17.76 9.35 -0.51
C ARG A 136 18.63 8.86 0.65
N LYS A 137 18.49 9.47 1.82
CA LYS A 137 19.20 9.05 3.05
C LYS A 137 18.87 7.61 3.42
N TYR A 138 17.60 7.22 3.35
CA TYR A 138 17.16 5.85 3.62
C TYR A 138 17.84 4.86 2.66
N ARG A 139 17.84 5.12 1.36
CA ARG A 139 18.45 4.25 0.34
C ARG A 139 19.97 4.16 0.48
N SER A 140 20.67 5.27 0.75
CA SER A 140 22.14 5.26 0.94
C SER A 140 22.60 4.36 2.10
N ASN A 141 21.73 4.12 3.10
CA ASN A 141 22.03 3.22 4.19
C ASN A 141 22.06 1.74 3.76
N PHE A 142 21.39 1.35 2.67
CA PHE A 142 21.50 -0.02 2.14
C PHE A 142 22.85 -0.29 1.50
N GLU A 143 23.41 0.66 0.75
CA GLU A 143 24.74 0.53 0.17
C GLU A 143 25.82 0.23 1.22
N LYS A 144 25.67 0.84 2.42
CA LYS A 144 26.59 0.62 3.53
C LYS A 144 26.43 -0.75 4.19
N LYS A 145 25.25 -1.39 4.07
CA LYS A 145 24.92 -2.67 4.72
C LYS A 145 25.19 -3.87 3.83
N VAL A 146 25.17 -3.68 2.51
CA VAL A 146 25.45 -4.79 1.56
C VAL A 146 26.95 -4.95 1.43
N PRO A 147 27.54 -6.09 1.82
CA PRO A 147 28.97 -6.30 1.70
C PRO A 147 29.36 -6.35 0.22
N LYS A 148 30.50 -5.73 -0.12
CA LYS A 148 31.03 -5.75 -1.50
C LYS A 148 31.55 -7.11 -1.93
N LYS A 149 31.82 -8.00 -0.97
CA LYS A 149 32.30 -9.37 -1.19
C LYS A 149 31.51 -10.33 -0.32
N PRO A 150 31.33 -11.60 -0.71
CA PRO A 150 30.52 -12.57 0.06
C PRO A 150 31.20 -13.00 1.39
N PHE A 151 32.50 -12.78 1.53
CA PHE A 151 33.35 -13.02 2.72
C PHE A 151 34.57 -12.12 2.67
#